data_3d6d06ca397af4729457d242bfea369b
#
_entry.id   3d6d06ca397af4729457d242bfea369b
#
_cell.length_a   1.000
_cell.length_b   1.000
_cell.length_c   1.000
_cell.angle_alpha   90.00
_cell.angle_beta   90.00
_cell.angle_gamma   90.00
#
_symmetry.space_group_name_H-M   'P 1'
#
loop_
_entity.id
_entity.type
_entity.pdbx_description
1 polymer ?
#
loop_
_entity_poly.entity_id
_entity_poly.type
_entity_poly.pdbx_seq_one_letter_code
_entity_poly.pdbx_strand_id
1 'polypeptide(L)'
;MHRTSIAVAAAGLWLANGPPIAAQAPPGPGLQPACQTHDEIMQMLDQRFAEIPAALGLQSNGHVIQVFASEDGTTWTIVSTRPDGVSCIVALGRHWEALPNPVLEPLA
;
A
#
# COMPACT_ATOMS: atom_id res chain seq x y z
N MET A 1 -48.96 -15.12 -12.53
CA MET A 1 -48.54 -14.66 -12.39
C MET A 1 -47.59 -14.27 -12.29
N HIS A 2 -47.67 -14.07 -12.38
CA HIS A 2 -46.72 -13.60 -12.21
C HIS A 2 -45.85 -13.06 -12.32
N ARG A 3 -45.78 -12.99 -12.60
CA ARG A 3 -45.02 -12.45 -12.70
C ARG A 3 -44.20 -11.80 -12.57
N THR A 4 -44.27 -11.66 -12.62
CA THR A 4 -43.48 -10.96 -12.43
C THR A 4 -42.67 -10.57 -12.17
N SER A 5 -42.83 -10.67 -12.25
CA SER A 5 -42.01 -10.15 -11.91
C SER A 5 -41.13 -9.82 -11.82
N ILE A 6 -41.15 -9.97 -12.07
CA ILE A 6 -40.31 -9.51 -11.94
C ILE A 6 -39.47 -9.10 -11.87
N ALA A 7 -39.66 -9.18 -12.09
CA ALA A 7 -38.88 -8.65 -12.01
C ALA A 7 -38.13 -8.18 -11.95
N VAL A 8 -38.15 -8.07 -12.17
CA VAL A 8 -37.42 -7.44 -12.09
C VAL A 8 -36.64 -6.99 -11.85
N ALA A 9 -36.81 -7.09 -11.96
CA ALA A 9 -36.20 -6.58 -11.77
C ALA A 9 -35.40 -6.33 -11.46
N ALA A 10 -35.51 -6.31 -11.36
CA ALA A 10 -34.83 -5.89 -10.98
C ALA A 10 -33.92 -5.80 -11.05
N ALA A 11 -33.88 -6.13 -11.37
CA ALA A 11 -33.04 -6.06 -11.47
C ALA A 11 -32.40 -5.37 -11.62
N GLY A 12 -32.44 -5.19 -11.83
CA GLY A 12 -31.81 -4.55 -12.00
C GLY A 12 -31.32 -4.00 -11.61
N LEU A 13 -31.29 -3.75 -11.54
CA LEU A 13 -30.81 -3.04 -11.17
C LEU A 13 -29.90 -3.03 -10.59
N TRP A 14 -29.58 -3.24 -10.41
CA TRP A 14 -28.68 -3.11 -9.76
C TRP A 14 -27.71 -3.13 -10.23
N LEU A 15 -27.66 -3.24 -10.75
CA LEU A 15 -26.80 -3.13 -11.18
C LEU A 15 -26.36 -2.27 -11.17
N ALA A 16 -26.81 -1.74 -11.09
CA ALA A 16 -26.57 -0.88 -11.10
C ALA A 16 -25.77 -0.46 -10.67
N ASN A 17 -25.54 -0.46 -10.76
CA ASN A 17 -25.04 -0.06 -10.37
C ASN A 17 -23.77 0.10 -10.56
N GLY A 18 -23.31 -0.04 -11.25
CA GLY A 18 -22.08 0.28 -11.63
C GLY A 18 -21.38 1.30 -10.86
N PRO A 19 -22.03 2.16 -10.37
CA PRO A 19 -21.39 3.16 -9.64
C PRO A 19 -20.54 2.69 -8.56
N PRO A 20 -20.96 1.71 -7.87
CA PRO A 20 -20.12 1.30 -6.78
C PRO A 20 -18.72 0.99 -7.20
N ILE A 21 -18.55 0.48 -8.37
CA ILE A 21 -17.24 0.16 -8.78
C ILE A 21 -16.43 1.39 -8.99
N ALA A 22 -16.97 2.37 -9.59
CA ALA A 22 -16.23 3.56 -9.82
C ALA A 22 -15.92 4.22 -8.50
N ALA A 23 -16.85 4.17 -7.61
CA ALA A 23 -16.62 4.80 -6.35
C ALA A 23 -15.57 4.08 -5.55
N GLN A 24 -15.38 2.84 -5.84
CA GLN A 24 -14.43 2.09 -5.11
C GLN A 24 -13.06 2.14 -5.70
N ALA A 25 -12.89 2.75 -6.81
CA ALA A 25 -11.59 2.83 -7.39
C ALA A 25 -10.70 3.53 -6.41
N PRO A 26 -9.52 3.06 -6.23
CA PRO A 26 -8.63 3.72 -5.32
C PRO A 26 -8.30 5.07 -5.84
N PRO A 27 -7.96 5.95 -5.03
CA PRO A 27 -7.55 7.26 -5.48
C PRO A 27 -6.44 7.08 -6.45
N GLY A 28 -6.49 7.80 -7.49
CA GLY A 28 -5.42 7.73 -8.44
C GLY A 28 -4.15 8.12 -7.80
N PRO A 29 -3.11 7.68 -8.35
CA PRO A 29 -1.82 7.94 -7.80
C PRO A 29 -1.58 9.37 -7.55
N GLY A 30 -2.05 10.21 -8.12
CA GLY A 30 -1.73 11.53 -7.82
C GLY A 30 -2.64 12.16 -6.89
N LEU A 31 -3.63 11.46 -6.44
CA LEU A 31 -4.58 12.06 -5.64
C LEU A 31 -4.17 12.25 -4.25
N GLN A 32 -4.00 11.24 -3.59
CA GLN A 32 -3.77 11.38 -2.23
C GLN A 32 -2.91 10.35 -1.77
N PRO A 33 -1.69 10.56 -1.52
CA PRO A 33 -0.82 9.57 -0.91
C PRO A 33 -1.41 9.22 0.43
N ALA A 34 -1.26 8.03 0.82
CA ALA A 34 -1.73 7.61 2.11
C ALA A 34 -0.73 8.12 3.13
N CYS A 35 -1.05 9.18 3.81
CA CYS A 35 -0.18 9.80 4.80
C CYS A 35 -0.80 9.76 6.17
N GLN A 36 0.00 9.46 7.17
CA GLN A 36 -0.41 9.43 8.54
C GLN A 36 0.82 9.66 9.39
N THR A 37 0.70 9.62 10.70
CA THR A 37 1.90 9.69 11.51
C THR A 37 2.73 8.44 11.28
N HIS A 38 4.00 8.54 11.53
CA HIS A 38 4.90 7.40 11.33
C HIS A 38 4.43 6.19 12.14
N ASP A 39 4.05 6.39 13.38
CA ASP A 39 3.61 5.29 14.21
C ASP A 39 2.36 4.62 13.66
N GLU A 40 1.43 5.39 13.14
CA GLU A 40 0.23 4.81 12.56
C GLU A 40 0.54 3.99 11.33
N ILE A 41 1.45 4.47 10.51
CA ILE A 41 1.84 3.73 9.31
C ILE A 41 2.52 2.42 9.74
N MET A 42 3.46 2.49 10.68
CA MET A 42 4.14 1.29 11.12
C MET A 42 3.19 0.26 11.68
N GLN A 43 2.23 0.69 12.50
CA GLN A 43 1.27 -0.23 13.06
C GLN A 43 0.40 -0.86 11.99
N MET A 44 -0.02 -0.07 11.04
CA MET A 44 -0.86 -0.58 9.98
C MET A 44 -0.12 -1.62 9.15
N LEU A 45 1.15 -1.33 8.81
CA LEU A 45 1.92 -2.26 8.01
C LEU A 45 2.17 -3.56 8.77
N ASP A 46 2.42 -3.46 10.06
CA ASP A 46 2.62 -4.63 10.87
C ASP A 46 1.34 -5.44 11.01
N GLN A 47 0.25 -4.79 11.33
CA GLN A 47 -0.97 -5.50 11.64
C GLN A 47 -1.67 -6.07 10.41
N ARG A 48 -1.59 -5.38 9.30
CA ARG A 48 -2.29 -5.85 8.13
C ARG A 48 -1.45 -6.66 7.17
N PHE A 49 -0.17 -6.43 7.16
CA PHE A 49 0.68 -7.09 6.17
C PHE A 49 1.87 -7.80 6.79
N ALA A 50 1.99 -7.75 8.09
CA ALA A 50 3.13 -8.36 8.79
C ALA A 50 4.45 -7.84 8.25
N GLU A 51 4.49 -6.56 7.89
CA GLU A 51 5.70 -5.96 7.37
C GLU A 51 6.48 -5.27 8.47
N ILE A 52 7.77 -5.44 8.44
CA ILE A 52 8.68 -4.83 9.41
C ILE A 52 9.73 -4.04 8.64
N PRO A 53 10.40 -3.12 9.29
CA PRO A 53 11.43 -2.33 8.61
C PRO A 53 12.53 -3.21 8.06
N ALA A 54 12.88 -3.01 6.82
CA ALA A 54 13.92 -3.78 6.16
C ALA A 54 15.11 -2.94 5.73
N ALA A 55 14.90 -1.65 5.47
CA ALA A 55 15.98 -0.78 5.03
C ALA A 55 15.59 0.67 5.28
N LEU A 56 16.58 1.54 5.29
CA LEU A 56 16.34 2.93 5.59
C LEU A 56 17.37 3.80 4.90
N GLY A 57 16.96 4.94 4.45
CA GLY A 57 17.86 5.91 3.85
C GLY A 57 17.41 7.32 4.14
N LEU A 58 18.32 8.27 4.06
CA LEU A 58 18.00 9.65 4.30
C LEU A 58 18.12 10.42 2.98
N GLN A 59 17.08 11.11 2.61
CA GLN A 59 17.11 11.91 1.40
C GLN A 59 17.73 13.26 1.69
N SER A 60 18.27 13.87 0.67
CA SER A 60 18.92 15.17 0.84
C SER A 60 17.95 16.26 1.30
N ASN A 61 16.68 16.07 1.10
CA ASN A 61 15.70 17.05 1.57
C ASN A 61 15.30 16.82 3.02
N GLY A 62 15.93 15.87 3.71
CA GLY A 62 15.62 15.61 5.11
C GLY A 62 14.56 14.57 5.33
N HIS A 63 13.96 14.02 4.29
CA HIS A 63 12.98 12.98 4.47
C HIS A 63 13.68 11.64 4.69
N VAL A 64 13.08 10.80 5.47
CA VAL A 64 13.62 9.46 5.71
C VAL A 64 12.81 8.50 4.85
N ILE A 65 13.52 7.70 4.07
CA ILE A 65 12.89 6.68 3.25
C ILE A 65 13.06 5.36 3.94
N GLN A 66 11.98 4.65 4.18
CA GLN A 66 12.05 3.32 4.78
C GLN A 66 11.39 2.32 3.88
N VAL A 67 11.97 1.13 3.84
CA VAL A 67 11.37 0.02 3.14
C VAL A 67 10.91 -0.95 4.21
N PHE A 68 9.66 -1.34 4.12
CA PHE A 68 9.09 -2.34 5.00
C PHE A 68 8.81 -3.58 4.17
N ALA A 69 9.00 -4.73 4.73
CA ALA A 69 8.75 -5.97 3.99
C ALA A 69 8.31 -7.06 4.95
N SER A 70 7.47 -7.96 4.47
CA SER A 70 7.10 -9.11 5.27
C SER A 70 8.25 -10.09 5.25
N GLU A 71 8.40 -10.85 6.32
CA GLU A 71 9.53 -11.78 6.40
C GLU A 71 9.47 -12.85 5.36
N ASP A 72 8.28 -13.24 4.96
CA ASP A 72 8.15 -14.27 3.95
C ASP A 72 8.26 -13.71 2.53
N GLY A 73 8.49 -12.42 2.39
CA GLY A 73 8.68 -11.83 1.06
C GLY A 73 7.40 -11.61 0.27
N THR A 74 6.25 -11.73 0.90
CA THR A 74 5.02 -11.61 0.18
C THR A 74 4.72 -10.19 -0.25
N THR A 75 4.92 -9.22 0.62
CA THR A 75 4.61 -7.83 0.31
C THR A 75 5.67 -6.88 0.84
N TRP A 76 5.71 -5.69 0.27
CA TRP A 76 6.65 -4.66 0.69
C TRP A 76 6.04 -3.29 0.46
N THR A 77 6.54 -2.29 1.17
CA THR A 77 6.05 -0.92 1.12
C THR A 77 7.20 0.04 1.32
N ILE A 78 7.22 1.12 0.57
CA ILE A 78 8.19 2.19 0.78
C ILE A 78 7.47 3.39 1.36
N VAL A 79 8.01 3.92 2.44
CA VAL A 79 7.42 5.02 3.17
C VAL A 79 8.39 6.18 3.20
N SER A 80 7.91 7.38 2.95
CA SER A 80 8.71 8.58 3.08
C SER A 80 8.19 9.36 4.27
N THR A 81 9.08 9.69 5.21
CA THR A 81 8.70 10.40 6.42
C THR A 81 9.36 11.77 6.43
N ARG A 82 8.53 12.78 6.61
CA ARG A 82 9.01 14.15 6.65
C ARG A 82 9.60 14.46 8.01
N PRO A 83 10.39 15.51 8.12
CA PRO A 83 10.95 15.88 9.43
C PRO A 83 9.90 16.12 10.50
N ASP A 84 8.68 16.47 10.13
CA ASP A 84 7.64 16.72 11.10
C ASP A 84 6.96 15.43 11.55
N GLY A 85 7.39 14.29 11.05
CA GLY A 85 6.85 13.01 11.50
C GLY A 85 5.70 12.47 10.67
N VAL A 86 5.28 13.17 9.64
CA VAL A 86 4.23 12.68 8.79
C VAL A 86 4.84 11.74 7.77
N SER A 87 4.29 10.55 7.68
CA SER A 87 4.78 9.51 6.78
C SER A 87 3.76 9.25 5.69
N CYS A 88 4.24 9.06 4.48
CA CYS A 88 3.39 8.78 3.34
C CYS A 88 3.88 7.55 2.63
N ILE A 89 2.95 6.69 2.21
CA ILE A 89 3.32 5.52 1.43
C ILE A 89 3.54 5.99 0.01
N VAL A 90 4.73 5.74 -0.52
CA VAL A 90 5.07 6.17 -1.86
C VAL A 90 5.16 5.03 -2.86
N ALA A 91 5.24 3.79 -2.41
CA ALA A 91 5.25 2.63 -3.31
C ALA A 91 4.94 1.39 -2.51
N LEU A 92 4.37 0.40 -3.14
CA LEU A 92 4.14 -0.87 -2.48
C LEU A 92 4.00 -1.95 -3.55
N GLY A 93 4.13 -3.17 -3.17
CA GLY A 93 4.03 -4.25 -4.13
C GLY A 93 4.15 -5.62 -3.49
N ARG A 94 4.38 -6.61 -4.33
CA ARG A 94 4.53 -7.97 -3.91
C ARG A 94 5.89 -8.49 -4.30
N HIS A 95 6.25 -9.60 -3.76
CA HIS A 95 7.49 -10.28 -4.13
C HIS A 95 8.74 -9.49 -3.78
N TRP A 96 8.99 -9.43 -2.51
CA TRP A 96 10.17 -8.76 -1.99
C TRP A 96 11.32 -9.76 -1.84
N GLU A 97 12.47 -9.34 -2.21
CA GLU A 97 13.64 -10.20 -2.02
C GLU A 97 14.84 -9.33 -1.74
N ALA A 98 15.48 -9.55 -0.62
CA ALA A 98 16.68 -8.79 -0.30
C ALA A 98 17.85 -9.39 -1.08
N LEU A 99 18.58 -8.53 -1.74
CA LEU A 99 19.72 -8.99 -2.51
C LEU A 99 20.94 -9.17 -1.61
N PRO A 100 21.76 -10.13 -1.90
CA PRO A 100 23.00 -10.27 -1.15
C PRO A 100 23.87 -9.05 -1.41
N ASN A 101 24.79 -8.78 -0.56
CA ASN A 101 25.66 -7.65 -0.74
C ASN A 101 27.02 -8.10 -1.23
N PRO A 102 27.20 -8.27 -2.50
CA PRO A 102 28.43 -8.81 -3.04
C PRO A 102 29.60 -7.87 -2.91
N VAL A 103 29.32 -6.64 -2.66
CA VAL A 103 30.38 -5.73 -2.53
C VAL A 103 31.27 -6.00 -1.39
N LEU A 104 30.71 -6.61 -0.41
CA LEU A 104 31.49 -6.89 0.73
C LEU A 104 32.34 -8.08 0.60
N GLU A 105 32.21 -8.70 -0.45
CA GLU A 105 32.87 -9.86 -0.53
C GLU A 105 34.06 -9.70 -1.03
N PRO A 106 34.72 -10.17 -0.83
CA PRO A 106 35.85 -10.31 -1.02
C PRO A 106 36.64 -9.48 -1.59
N LEU A 107 36.63 -8.60 -1.34
CA LEU A 107 37.49 -7.83 -1.69
C LEU A 107 38.61 -8.34 -1.19
N ALA A 108 38.47 -9.16 -0.57
CA ALA A 108 39.48 -9.65 0.04
C ALA A 108 40.38 -10.28 -0.69
#